data_41705532659bbc7d6c21b63d7addc99e
#
_entry.id   41705532659bbc7d6c21b63d7addc99e
#
_cell.length_a   1.000
_cell.length_b   1.000
_cell.length_c   1.000
_cell.angle_alpha   90.00
_cell.angle_beta   90.00
_cell.angle_gamma   90.00
#
_symmetry.space_group_name_H-M   'P 1'
#
loop_
_entity.id
_entity.type
_entity.pdbx_description
1 polymer ?
#
loop_
_entity_poly.entity_id
_entity_poly.type
_entity_poly.pdbx_seq_one_letter_code
_entity_poly.pdbx_strand_id
1 'polypeptide(L)'
;MTDPMDTGEARALRDAVRTLLTRRSGPAAVRAAMESPLGHDDKLWSTLCEQIGVAALAIPEHYGGAGAGLAEACVVLAELGRTLTPAPMLGSAVLCGEALLRTGNDEACERLLPGIAAGTTLAALAWSAADGRWTPALRASDAGLDGRAHYVLDGDIADVLLAVARTDDGAGLFEVPLEGVRRSRVTSLDPGRRLAVVECASTPARRLDIGGFAEPLRRLRDTATVAVAAEQVGAAARALELTVEYTKQRRQFGRPIGSFQALKHRMADVHVHVEAARSALYAALVDGDPEAVLTAKVVCGEAFAHAAAEMIQLHGGIAITWEHDAHLYFKRAHGTALLFGDPGLALSR
;
A
#
# COMPACT_ATOMS: atom_id res chain seq x y z
N MET A 1 20.89 -14.66 9.55
CA MET A 1 20.61 -13.64 8.54
C MET A 1 19.85 -12.52 9.24
N THR A 2 20.28 -11.26 9.09
CA THR A 2 19.70 -10.12 9.83
C THR A 2 18.43 -9.67 9.11
N ASP A 3 17.39 -9.31 9.87
CA ASP A 3 16.15 -8.76 9.30
C ASP A 3 16.45 -7.45 8.57
N PRO A 4 16.17 -7.33 7.24
CA PRO A 4 16.45 -6.13 6.48
C PRO A 4 15.64 -4.93 6.98
N MET A 5 14.50 -5.14 7.63
CA MET A 5 13.73 -4.08 8.26
C MET A 5 14.19 -3.76 9.70
N ASP A 6 15.20 -4.43 10.24
CA ASP A 6 15.71 -4.21 11.61
C ASP A 6 17.22 -3.94 11.66
N THR A 7 17.80 -3.46 10.57
CA THR A 7 19.15 -2.90 10.53
C THR A 7 19.24 -1.59 11.33
N GLY A 8 20.44 -1.11 11.62
CA GLY A 8 20.63 0.19 12.28
C GLY A 8 19.98 1.34 11.51
N GLU A 9 20.11 1.34 10.17
CA GLU A 9 19.53 2.35 9.27
C GLU A 9 18.02 2.23 9.20
N ALA A 10 17.48 1.01 9.06
CA ALA A 10 16.04 0.75 9.06
C ALA A 10 15.37 1.18 10.38
N ARG A 11 16.06 1.00 11.53
CA ARG A 11 15.57 1.50 12.83
C ARG A 11 15.55 3.02 12.89
N ALA A 12 16.62 3.68 12.45
CA ALA A 12 16.69 5.13 12.41
C ALA A 12 15.60 5.73 11.49
N LEU A 13 15.39 5.14 10.31
CA LEU A 13 14.31 5.51 9.39
C LEU A 13 12.93 5.34 10.05
N ARG A 14 12.68 4.18 10.66
CA ARG A 14 11.43 3.91 11.40
C ARG A 14 11.16 4.95 12.46
N ASP A 15 12.17 5.30 13.28
CA ASP A 15 12.03 6.24 14.38
C ASP A 15 11.77 7.67 13.88
N ALA A 16 12.41 8.07 12.78
CA ALA A 16 12.18 9.37 12.13
C ALA A 16 10.74 9.48 11.60
N VAL A 17 10.29 8.48 10.82
CA VAL A 17 8.91 8.43 10.27
C VAL A 17 7.88 8.37 11.40
N ARG A 18 8.06 7.48 12.38
CA ARG A 18 7.17 7.35 13.54
C ARG A 18 7.05 8.64 14.33
N THR A 19 8.16 9.32 14.58
CA THR A 19 8.18 10.60 15.29
C THR A 19 7.37 11.65 14.55
N LEU A 20 7.54 11.76 13.23
CA LEU A 20 6.80 12.71 12.40
C LEU A 20 5.30 12.38 12.37
N LEU A 21 4.95 11.12 12.13
CA LEU A 21 3.55 10.67 12.08
C LEU A 21 2.84 10.83 13.43
N THR A 22 3.51 10.54 14.55
CA THR A 22 2.96 10.75 15.88
C THR A 22 2.59 12.21 16.14
N ARG A 23 3.37 13.14 15.60
CA ARG A 23 3.14 14.59 15.76
C ARG A 23 2.10 15.15 14.80
N ARG A 24 2.05 14.64 13.56
CA ARG A 24 1.33 15.26 12.44
C ARG A 24 0.15 14.44 11.90
N SER A 25 0.08 13.15 12.20
CA SER A 25 -0.93 12.21 11.68
C SER A 25 -1.71 11.53 12.81
N GLY A 26 -2.18 12.31 13.77
CA GLY A 26 -3.13 11.81 14.78
C GLY A 26 -4.52 11.54 14.16
N PRO A 27 -5.43 10.88 14.90
CA PRO A 27 -6.75 10.46 14.41
C PRO A 27 -7.55 11.55 13.68
N ALA A 28 -7.58 12.76 14.23
CA ALA A 28 -8.30 13.87 13.61
C ALA A 28 -7.66 14.31 12.26
N ALA A 29 -6.32 14.32 12.20
CA ALA A 29 -5.59 14.65 10.96
C ALA A 29 -5.81 13.59 9.88
N VAL A 30 -5.80 12.30 10.26
CA VAL A 30 -6.11 11.19 9.34
C VAL A 30 -7.52 11.33 8.76
N ARG A 31 -8.53 11.62 9.59
CA ARG A 31 -9.92 11.84 9.12
C ARG A 31 -10.01 13.05 8.18
N ALA A 32 -9.37 14.16 8.54
CA ALA A 32 -9.33 15.35 7.68
C ALA A 32 -8.64 15.06 6.32
N ALA A 33 -7.58 14.26 6.33
CA ALA A 33 -6.89 13.82 5.11
C ALA A 33 -7.79 12.96 4.22
N MET A 34 -8.55 12.01 4.80
CA MET A 34 -9.51 11.18 4.07
C MET A 34 -10.61 12.00 3.37
N GLU A 35 -11.02 13.10 3.98
CA GLU A 35 -12.07 14.00 3.47
C GLU A 35 -11.52 15.08 2.52
N SER A 36 -10.21 15.26 2.46
CA SER A 36 -9.58 16.27 1.61
C SER A 36 -9.80 15.99 0.11
N PRO A 37 -9.73 17.02 -0.75
CA PRO A 37 -9.81 16.84 -2.20
C PRO A 37 -8.75 15.89 -2.75
N LEU A 38 -7.56 15.87 -2.16
CA LEU A 38 -6.45 14.99 -2.55
C LEU A 38 -6.54 13.60 -1.92
N GLY A 39 -7.33 13.40 -0.85
CA GLY A 39 -7.40 12.15 -0.11
C GLY A 39 -6.20 11.88 0.80
N HIS A 40 -5.28 12.84 0.91
CA HIS A 40 -4.13 12.83 1.82
C HIS A 40 -3.80 14.27 2.28
N ASP A 41 -2.91 14.39 3.27
CA ASP A 41 -2.35 15.67 3.71
C ASP A 41 -1.09 15.98 2.89
N ASP A 42 -1.22 16.89 1.93
CA ASP A 42 -0.15 17.31 1.02
C ASP A 42 1.07 17.89 1.76
N LYS A 43 0.85 18.66 2.84
CA LYS A 43 1.94 19.21 3.66
C LYS A 43 2.69 18.13 4.43
N LEU A 44 1.99 17.11 4.90
CA LEU A 44 2.62 15.97 5.53
C LEU A 44 3.42 15.17 4.51
N TRP A 45 2.84 14.94 3.31
CA TRP A 45 3.52 14.23 2.23
C TRP A 45 4.80 14.95 1.80
N SER A 46 4.74 16.27 1.53
CA SER A 46 5.93 17.07 1.21
C SER A 46 6.98 16.98 2.33
N THR A 47 6.56 17.06 3.61
CA THR A 47 7.49 16.94 4.73
C THR A 47 8.16 15.56 4.80
N LEU A 48 7.42 14.47 4.55
CA LEU A 48 7.96 13.11 4.50
C LEU A 48 8.98 12.96 3.37
N CYS A 49 8.71 13.53 2.21
CA CYS A 49 9.61 13.49 1.05
C CYS A 49 10.85 14.38 1.24
N GLU A 50 10.67 15.64 1.65
CA GLU A 50 11.77 16.60 1.76
C GLU A 50 12.72 16.33 2.94
N GLN A 51 12.19 15.91 4.10
CA GLN A 51 12.99 15.76 5.31
C GLN A 51 13.50 14.33 5.53
N ILE A 52 12.80 13.32 5.01
CA ILE A 52 13.15 11.92 5.21
C ILE A 52 13.48 11.21 3.88
N GLY A 53 12.97 11.70 2.75
CA GLY A 53 13.20 11.11 1.43
C GLY A 53 12.37 9.86 1.18
N VAL A 54 11.18 9.74 1.76
CA VAL A 54 10.41 8.48 1.73
C VAL A 54 10.08 8.02 0.32
N ALA A 55 9.78 8.93 -0.61
CA ALA A 55 9.45 8.58 -1.99
C ALA A 55 10.68 8.16 -2.81
N ALA A 56 11.89 8.54 -2.37
CA ALA A 56 13.14 8.27 -3.05
C ALA A 56 13.74 6.89 -2.75
N LEU A 57 13.31 6.22 -1.68
CA LEU A 57 13.99 5.06 -1.08
C LEU A 57 14.31 3.94 -2.06
N ALA A 58 13.33 3.49 -2.85
CA ALA A 58 13.49 2.38 -3.79
C ALA A 58 13.91 2.81 -5.19
N ILE A 59 14.17 4.09 -5.43
CA ILE A 59 14.61 4.63 -6.71
C ILE A 59 16.14 4.79 -6.70
N PRO A 60 16.86 4.35 -7.74
CA PRO A 60 18.31 4.50 -7.83
C PRO A 60 18.78 5.96 -7.80
N GLU A 61 19.97 6.21 -7.26
CA GLU A 61 20.55 7.55 -7.11
C GLU A 61 20.66 8.32 -8.42
N HIS A 62 21.02 7.64 -9.52
CA HIS A 62 21.17 8.26 -10.84
C HIS A 62 19.85 8.75 -11.45
N TYR A 63 18.69 8.34 -10.90
CA TYR A 63 17.37 8.85 -11.21
C TYR A 63 16.81 9.77 -10.11
N GLY A 64 17.68 10.30 -9.24
CA GLY A 64 17.28 11.21 -8.16
C GLY A 64 16.73 10.51 -6.91
N GLY A 65 16.88 9.21 -6.80
CA GLY A 65 16.48 8.42 -5.64
C GLY A 65 17.55 8.32 -4.56
N ALA A 66 17.28 7.53 -3.53
CA ALA A 66 18.20 7.23 -2.42
C ALA A 66 18.95 5.89 -2.61
N GLY A 67 18.56 5.05 -3.57
CA GLY A 67 19.19 3.77 -3.86
C GLY A 67 19.13 2.74 -2.72
N ALA A 68 18.21 2.91 -1.75
CA ALA A 68 18.09 2.03 -0.60
C ALA A 68 17.44 0.69 -0.99
N GLY A 69 16.14 0.65 -1.20
CA GLY A 69 15.46 -0.55 -1.70
C GLY A 69 14.03 -0.72 -1.19
N LEU A 70 13.46 -1.89 -1.53
CA LEU A 70 12.09 -2.24 -1.14
C LEU A 70 11.95 -2.41 0.38
N ALA A 71 12.98 -2.93 1.07
CA ALA A 71 12.93 -3.15 2.51
C ALA A 71 12.74 -1.83 3.28
N GLU A 72 13.47 -0.79 2.92
CA GLU A 72 13.35 0.55 3.51
C GLU A 72 11.99 1.18 3.16
N ALA A 73 11.51 1.02 1.94
CA ALA A 73 10.16 1.43 1.58
C ALA A 73 9.09 0.70 2.41
N CYS A 74 9.28 -0.59 2.71
CA CYS A 74 8.41 -1.38 3.58
C CYS A 74 8.43 -0.89 5.04
N VAL A 75 9.58 -0.40 5.56
CA VAL A 75 9.64 0.25 6.87
C VAL A 75 8.69 1.45 6.92
N VAL A 76 8.73 2.31 5.90
CA VAL A 76 7.82 3.48 5.82
C VAL A 76 6.36 3.06 5.70
N LEU A 77 6.07 2.09 4.81
CA LEU A 77 4.70 1.58 4.64
C LEU A 77 4.13 0.98 5.93
N ALA A 78 4.95 0.27 6.71
CA ALA A 78 4.54 -0.25 8.01
C ALA A 78 4.17 0.89 8.99
N GLU A 79 4.92 1.98 9.03
CA GLU A 79 4.61 3.13 9.89
C GLU A 79 3.36 3.90 9.40
N LEU A 80 3.18 4.05 8.09
CA LEU A 80 1.94 4.60 7.51
C LEU A 80 0.72 3.71 7.84
N GLY A 81 0.90 2.39 7.79
CA GLY A 81 -0.12 1.42 8.19
C GLY A 81 -0.49 1.53 9.68
N ARG A 82 0.49 1.71 10.56
CA ARG A 82 0.27 1.88 12.02
C ARG A 82 -0.68 3.03 12.33
N THR A 83 -0.56 4.13 11.60
CA THR A 83 -1.37 5.34 11.84
C THR A 83 -2.56 5.46 10.90
N LEU A 84 -2.74 4.52 9.96
CA LEU A 84 -3.70 4.59 8.86
C LEU A 84 -3.56 5.86 8.01
N THR A 85 -2.36 6.45 7.97
CA THR A 85 -2.09 7.70 7.26
C THR A 85 -2.27 7.51 5.76
N PRO A 86 -3.21 8.23 5.12
CA PRO A 86 -3.30 8.26 3.67
C PRO A 86 -2.08 8.98 3.09
N ALA A 87 -1.39 8.30 2.18
CA ALA A 87 -0.24 8.88 1.46
C ALA A 87 -0.05 8.15 0.12
N PRO A 88 0.42 8.84 -0.93
CA PRO A 88 0.61 8.23 -2.25
C PRO A 88 1.87 7.35 -2.35
N MET A 89 2.41 6.90 -1.21
CA MET A 89 3.63 6.09 -1.12
C MET A 89 3.50 4.77 -1.88
N LEU A 90 2.44 3.99 -1.61
CA LEU A 90 2.25 2.67 -2.24
C LEU A 90 2.03 2.79 -3.75
N GLY A 91 1.11 3.66 -4.18
CA GLY A 91 0.72 3.78 -5.59
C GLY A 91 1.78 4.45 -6.44
N SER A 92 2.26 5.61 -6.01
CA SER A 92 3.19 6.44 -6.78
C SER A 92 4.65 6.01 -6.58
N ALA A 93 5.19 6.15 -5.38
CA ALA A 93 6.61 5.93 -5.16
C ALA A 93 7.02 4.46 -5.35
N VAL A 94 6.23 3.51 -4.81
CA VAL A 94 6.59 2.09 -4.88
C VAL A 94 6.15 1.48 -6.21
N LEU A 95 4.85 1.49 -6.54
CA LEU A 95 4.37 0.76 -7.73
C LEU A 95 4.78 1.41 -9.04
N CYS A 96 4.58 2.73 -9.18
CA CYS A 96 4.94 3.40 -10.43
C CYS A 96 6.45 3.52 -10.57
N GLY A 97 7.19 3.76 -9.49
CA GLY A 97 8.65 3.74 -9.49
C GLY A 97 9.18 2.39 -9.98
N GLU A 98 8.72 1.29 -9.39
CA GLU A 98 9.11 -0.05 -9.79
C GLU A 98 8.69 -0.40 -11.23
N ALA A 99 7.47 0.00 -11.64
CA ALA A 99 7.01 -0.23 -13.01
C ALA A 99 7.93 0.44 -14.04
N LEU A 100 8.34 1.68 -13.79
CA LEU A 100 9.26 2.42 -14.66
C LEU A 100 10.64 1.78 -14.71
N LEU A 101 11.22 1.43 -13.55
CA LEU A 101 12.53 0.78 -13.48
C LEU A 101 12.58 -0.55 -14.25
N ARG A 102 11.45 -1.24 -14.38
CA ARG A 102 11.34 -2.51 -15.11
C ARG A 102 11.06 -2.36 -16.60
N THR A 103 10.96 -1.15 -17.11
CA THR A 103 10.76 -0.92 -18.56
C THR A 103 12.00 -1.20 -19.39
N GLY A 104 13.19 -1.07 -18.80
CA GLY A 104 14.47 -1.05 -19.53
C GLY A 104 14.66 0.24 -20.34
N ASN A 105 13.86 1.27 -20.12
CA ASN A 105 13.84 2.52 -20.88
C ASN A 105 14.39 3.68 -20.03
N ASP A 106 15.69 3.93 -20.17
CA ASP A 106 16.39 4.96 -19.39
C ASP A 106 15.80 6.35 -19.63
N GLU A 107 15.41 6.68 -20.87
CA GLU A 107 14.79 8.00 -21.19
C GLU A 107 13.49 8.21 -20.39
N ALA A 108 12.64 7.19 -20.30
CA ALA A 108 11.42 7.27 -19.51
C ALA A 108 11.72 7.39 -18.00
N CYS A 109 12.71 6.65 -17.52
CA CYS A 109 13.17 6.71 -16.13
C CYS A 109 13.74 8.08 -15.78
N GLU A 110 14.66 8.63 -16.58
CA GLU A 110 15.26 9.95 -16.38
C GLU A 110 14.21 11.07 -16.37
N ARG A 111 13.15 10.94 -17.14
CA ARG A 111 12.09 11.95 -17.24
C ARG A 111 11.08 11.88 -16.10
N LEU A 112 10.71 10.69 -15.64
CA LEU A 112 9.58 10.50 -14.72
C LEU A 112 10.01 10.26 -13.27
N LEU A 113 11.08 9.48 -13.04
CA LEU A 113 11.48 9.08 -11.71
C LEU A 113 11.92 10.24 -10.81
N PRO A 114 12.64 11.28 -11.28
CA PRO A 114 13.06 12.36 -10.39
C PRO A 114 11.90 13.09 -9.70
N GLY A 115 10.82 13.36 -10.43
CA GLY A 115 9.62 13.99 -9.85
C GLY A 115 8.89 13.07 -8.86
N ILE A 116 8.85 11.76 -9.13
CA ILE A 116 8.28 10.76 -8.24
C ILE A 116 9.14 10.63 -6.98
N ALA A 117 10.47 10.55 -7.11
CA ALA A 117 11.42 10.48 -6.01
C ALA A 117 11.37 11.70 -5.09
N ALA A 118 11.17 12.89 -5.66
CA ALA A 118 10.98 14.12 -4.91
C ALA A 118 9.59 14.22 -4.24
N GLY A 119 8.64 13.35 -4.62
CA GLY A 119 7.26 13.39 -4.15
C GLY A 119 6.43 14.55 -4.74
N THR A 120 6.96 15.25 -5.74
CA THR A 120 6.31 16.41 -6.41
C THR A 120 5.44 15.99 -7.59
N THR A 121 5.60 14.76 -8.09
CA THR A 121 4.82 14.16 -9.16
C THR A 121 4.12 12.93 -8.64
N LEU A 122 2.79 12.94 -8.66
CA LEU A 122 1.99 11.77 -8.32
C LEU A 122 1.77 10.92 -9.57
N ALA A 123 2.24 9.70 -9.55
CA ALA A 123 1.98 8.73 -10.61
C ALA A 123 0.95 7.69 -10.16
N ALA A 124 0.13 7.23 -11.08
CA ALA A 124 -0.83 6.15 -10.84
C ALA A 124 -0.68 5.05 -11.88
N LEU A 125 -0.89 3.80 -11.46
CA LEU A 125 -0.80 2.62 -12.32
C LEU A 125 -2.17 1.99 -12.54
N ALA A 126 -2.64 2.01 -13.79
CA ALA A 126 -3.82 1.30 -14.25
C ALA A 126 -3.43 -0.12 -14.66
N TRP A 127 -3.83 -1.14 -13.88
CA TRP A 127 -3.30 -2.50 -14.03
C TRP A 127 -4.39 -3.59 -14.08
N SER A 128 -5.54 -3.42 -13.44
CA SER A 128 -6.46 -4.51 -13.13
C SER A 128 -7.83 -4.33 -13.75
N ALA A 129 -8.45 -5.45 -14.12
CA ALA A 129 -9.86 -5.54 -14.41
C ALA A 129 -10.71 -5.51 -13.11
N ALA A 130 -12.06 -5.52 -13.27
CA ALA A 130 -12.99 -5.44 -12.14
C ALA A 130 -12.91 -6.63 -11.18
N ASP A 131 -12.35 -7.77 -11.60
CA ASP A 131 -12.14 -8.97 -10.77
C ASP A 131 -10.91 -8.85 -9.85
N GLY A 132 -10.14 -7.76 -9.93
CA GLY A 132 -8.96 -7.52 -9.11
C GLY A 132 -7.73 -8.38 -9.45
N ARG A 133 -7.78 -9.18 -10.51
CA ARG A 133 -6.66 -10.01 -10.92
C ARG A 133 -5.59 -9.18 -11.61
N TRP A 134 -4.32 -9.63 -11.52
CA TRP A 134 -3.21 -9.07 -12.27
C TRP A 134 -3.25 -9.48 -13.76
N THR A 135 -4.39 -9.21 -14.37
CA THR A 135 -4.63 -9.38 -15.79
C THR A 135 -4.91 -8.01 -16.38
N PRO A 136 -4.13 -7.54 -17.37
CA PRO A 136 -4.33 -6.23 -17.94
C PRO A 136 -5.76 -6.03 -18.44
N ALA A 137 -6.42 -4.99 -17.93
CA ALA A 137 -7.79 -4.65 -18.29
C ALA A 137 -7.89 -3.88 -19.59
N LEU A 138 -6.81 -3.18 -19.94
CA LEU A 138 -6.69 -2.42 -21.17
C LEU A 138 -6.12 -3.29 -22.30
N ARG A 139 -6.46 -2.93 -23.52
CA ARG A 139 -5.89 -3.51 -24.75
C ARG A 139 -5.27 -2.42 -25.60
N ALA A 140 -4.05 -2.66 -26.07
CA ALA A 140 -3.38 -1.78 -27.01
C ALA A 140 -3.70 -2.21 -28.45
N SER A 141 -3.90 -1.25 -29.34
CA SER A 141 -4.07 -1.39 -30.77
C SER A 141 -3.45 -0.18 -31.49
N ASP A 142 -3.45 -0.18 -32.82
CA ASP A 142 -3.00 0.96 -33.61
C ASP A 142 -3.84 2.23 -33.36
N ALA A 143 -5.08 2.08 -32.92
CA ALA A 143 -5.97 3.18 -32.58
C ALA A 143 -5.70 3.78 -31.19
N GLY A 144 -4.92 3.10 -30.35
CA GLY A 144 -4.63 3.50 -28.97
C GLY A 144 -5.04 2.44 -27.96
N LEU A 145 -5.24 2.84 -26.71
CA LEU A 145 -5.69 2.00 -25.61
C LEU A 145 -7.21 1.99 -25.50
N ASP A 146 -7.78 0.82 -25.31
CA ASP A 146 -9.20 0.61 -25.05
C ASP A 146 -9.43 -0.24 -23.81
N GLY A 147 -10.45 0.10 -23.03
CA GLY A 147 -10.90 -0.67 -21.87
C GLY A 147 -11.08 0.14 -20.61
N ARG A 148 -11.26 -0.58 -19.49
CA ARG A 148 -11.52 0.02 -18.17
C ARG A 148 -10.68 -0.67 -17.12
N ALA A 149 -9.77 0.08 -16.47
CA ALA A 149 -9.00 -0.38 -15.34
C ALA A 149 -9.65 0.04 -14.01
N HIS A 150 -9.61 -0.86 -13.05
CA HIS A 150 -10.20 -0.69 -11.72
C HIS A 150 -9.12 -0.65 -10.64
N TYR A 151 -9.50 -0.22 -9.44
CA TYR A 151 -8.63 -0.20 -8.24
C TYR A 151 -7.33 0.60 -8.43
N VAL A 152 -7.37 1.63 -9.29
CA VAL A 152 -6.22 2.49 -9.56
C VAL A 152 -5.99 3.40 -8.35
N LEU A 153 -4.90 3.19 -7.63
CA LEU A 153 -4.52 4.00 -6.48
C LEU A 153 -4.27 5.43 -6.93
N ASP A 154 -4.94 6.40 -6.30
CA ASP A 154 -4.83 7.84 -6.56
C ASP A 154 -5.05 8.25 -8.03
N GLY A 155 -5.67 7.37 -8.83
CA GLY A 155 -5.76 7.50 -10.28
C GLY A 155 -6.52 8.73 -10.78
N ASP A 156 -7.45 9.27 -10.00
CA ASP A 156 -8.23 10.46 -10.37
C ASP A 156 -7.51 11.79 -10.08
N ILE A 157 -6.44 11.76 -9.26
CA ILE A 157 -5.64 12.95 -8.90
C ILE A 157 -4.21 12.90 -9.45
N ALA A 158 -3.79 11.80 -10.05
CA ALA A 158 -2.42 11.63 -10.53
C ALA A 158 -2.04 12.63 -11.63
N ASP A 159 -0.78 13.07 -11.61
CA ASP A 159 -0.13 13.92 -12.61
C ASP A 159 0.38 13.09 -13.79
N VAL A 160 0.75 11.82 -13.53
CA VAL A 160 1.22 10.85 -14.52
C VAL A 160 0.37 9.58 -14.42
N LEU A 161 -0.14 9.12 -15.54
CA LEU A 161 -0.89 7.88 -15.64
C LEU A 161 -0.09 6.85 -16.43
N LEU A 162 0.27 5.78 -15.73
CA LEU A 162 0.85 4.58 -16.33
C LEU A 162 -0.24 3.53 -16.50
N ALA A 163 -0.21 2.76 -17.57
CA ALA A 163 -1.19 1.72 -17.84
C ALA A 163 -0.55 0.44 -18.34
N VAL A 164 -0.93 -0.69 -17.76
CA VAL A 164 -0.60 -2.01 -18.27
C VAL A 164 -1.70 -2.45 -19.24
N ALA A 165 -1.33 -2.72 -20.48
CA ALA A 165 -2.27 -3.17 -21.51
C ALA A 165 -1.82 -4.49 -22.14
N ARG A 166 -2.79 -5.26 -22.62
CA ARG A 166 -2.55 -6.42 -23.48
C ARG A 166 -2.10 -5.93 -24.84
N THR A 167 -1.05 -6.56 -25.36
CA THR A 167 -0.47 -6.34 -26.66
C THR A 167 -0.39 -7.67 -27.40
N ASP A 168 -0.05 -7.67 -28.67
CA ASP A 168 0.11 -8.91 -29.46
C ASP A 168 1.31 -9.73 -28.97
N ASP A 169 2.30 -9.10 -28.32
CA ASP A 169 3.48 -9.73 -27.71
C ASP A 169 3.32 -10.02 -26.21
N GLY A 170 2.10 -9.90 -25.66
CA GLY A 170 1.77 -10.25 -24.28
C GLY A 170 1.23 -9.08 -23.46
N ALA A 171 2.10 -8.35 -22.76
CA ALA A 171 1.77 -7.16 -21.98
C ALA A 171 2.77 -6.04 -22.25
N GLY A 172 2.30 -4.80 -22.23
CA GLY A 172 3.12 -3.60 -22.34
C GLY A 172 2.78 -2.58 -21.27
N LEU A 173 3.76 -1.74 -20.90
CA LEU A 173 3.56 -0.57 -20.05
C LEU A 173 3.48 0.67 -20.93
N PHE A 174 2.49 1.49 -20.69
CA PHE A 174 2.21 2.69 -21.45
C PHE A 174 2.09 3.91 -20.54
N GLU A 175 2.60 5.04 -21.00
CA GLU A 175 2.25 6.36 -20.47
C GLU A 175 1.02 6.87 -21.22
N VAL A 176 0.02 7.31 -20.48
CA VAL A 176 -1.27 7.72 -21.01
C VAL A 176 -1.45 9.21 -20.76
N PRO A 177 -1.63 10.03 -21.79
CA PRO A 177 -2.00 11.44 -21.62
C PRO A 177 -3.29 11.57 -20.82
N LEU A 178 -3.33 12.54 -19.90
CA LEU A 178 -4.50 12.73 -19.03
C LEU A 178 -5.71 13.28 -19.79
N GLU A 179 -5.45 14.00 -20.89
CA GLU A 179 -6.49 14.55 -21.77
C GLU A 179 -7.21 13.40 -22.50
N GLY A 180 -8.53 13.41 -22.44
CA GLY A 180 -9.37 12.40 -23.10
C GLY A 180 -9.51 11.08 -22.33
N VAL A 181 -8.87 10.94 -21.16
CA VAL A 181 -9.05 9.80 -20.25
C VAL A 181 -10.10 10.13 -19.20
N ARG A 182 -11.08 9.26 -19.04
CA ARG A 182 -12.06 9.38 -17.98
C ARG A 182 -11.52 8.74 -16.71
N ARG A 183 -11.31 9.56 -15.68
CA ARG A 183 -10.82 9.12 -14.36
C ARG A 183 -11.87 9.44 -13.31
N SER A 184 -12.39 8.42 -12.65
CA SER A 184 -13.50 8.58 -11.71
C SER A 184 -13.17 7.96 -10.37
N ARG A 185 -13.22 8.75 -9.29
CA ARG A 185 -13.11 8.24 -7.91
C ARG A 185 -14.20 7.23 -7.62
N VAL A 186 -13.82 6.16 -6.92
CA VAL A 186 -14.75 5.11 -6.46
C VAL A 186 -14.94 5.24 -4.95
N THR A 187 -16.19 5.16 -4.51
CA THR A 187 -16.49 5.00 -3.08
C THR A 187 -16.10 3.59 -2.65
N SER A 188 -15.18 3.48 -1.71
CA SER A 188 -14.70 2.21 -1.18
C SER A 188 -15.10 2.02 0.28
N LEU A 189 -15.00 0.79 0.79
CA LEU A 189 -15.19 0.49 2.21
C LEU A 189 -14.17 1.24 3.08
N ASP A 190 -12.91 1.30 2.64
CA ASP A 190 -11.82 2.02 3.31
C ASP A 190 -11.72 3.46 2.77
N PRO A 191 -12.19 4.47 3.49
CA PRO A 191 -12.11 5.87 3.04
C PRO A 191 -10.68 6.42 3.01
N GLY A 192 -9.74 5.75 3.70
CA GLY A 192 -8.33 6.13 3.72
C GLY A 192 -7.54 5.62 2.51
N ARG A 193 -8.20 4.85 1.60
CA ARG A 193 -7.60 4.38 0.36
C ARG A 193 -8.35 4.97 -0.83
N ARG A 194 -7.71 5.92 -1.51
CA ARG A 194 -8.29 6.54 -2.70
C ARG A 194 -8.13 5.60 -3.89
N LEU A 195 -9.25 5.17 -4.44
CA LEU A 195 -9.31 4.28 -5.61
C LEU A 195 -10.07 4.96 -6.73
N ALA A 196 -9.63 4.73 -7.96
CA ALA A 196 -10.28 5.23 -9.16
C ALA A 196 -10.55 4.11 -10.18
N VAL A 197 -11.47 4.40 -11.09
CA VAL A 197 -11.63 3.72 -12.37
C VAL A 197 -11.06 4.62 -13.44
N VAL A 198 -10.27 4.04 -14.33
CA VAL A 198 -9.67 4.68 -15.50
C VAL A 198 -10.24 4.06 -16.75
N GLU A 199 -10.84 4.87 -17.62
CA GLU A 199 -11.47 4.44 -18.89
C GLU A 199 -10.71 5.05 -20.06
N CYS A 200 -10.28 4.18 -20.96
CA CYS A 200 -9.66 4.54 -22.24
C CYS A 200 -10.57 4.14 -23.39
N ALA A 201 -10.71 5.00 -24.38
CA ALA A 201 -11.50 4.76 -25.59
C ALA A 201 -10.70 5.23 -26.80
N SER A 202 -9.98 4.33 -27.43
CA SER A 202 -8.99 4.62 -28.49
C SER A 202 -8.03 5.73 -28.07
N THR A 203 -7.60 5.68 -26.79
CA THR A 203 -6.77 6.72 -26.20
C THR A 203 -5.33 6.60 -26.68
N PRO A 204 -4.75 7.61 -27.32
CA PRO A 204 -3.34 7.59 -27.69
C PRO A 204 -2.47 7.37 -26.46
N ALA A 205 -1.43 6.53 -26.57
CA ALA A 205 -0.54 6.26 -25.45
C ALA A 205 0.87 5.95 -25.98
N ARG A 206 1.88 6.30 -25.19
CA ARG A 206 3.29 6.02 -25.51
C ARG A 206 3.71 4.75 -24.81
N ARG A 207 4.11 3.73 -25.55
CA ARG A 207 4.71 2.52 -24.99
C ARG A 207 6.06 2.85 -24.36
N LEU A 208 6.27 2.40 -23.12
CA LEU A 208 7.49 2.66 -22.36
C LEU A 208 8.43 1.46 -22.28
N ASP A 209 7.91 0.24 -22.26
CA ASP A 209 8.75 -0.96 -22.12
C ASP A 209 9.52 -1.29 -23.40
N ILE A 210 10.73 -1.79 -23.22
CA ILE A 210 11.60 -2.28 -24.29
C ILE A 210 11.63 -3.80 -24.21
N GLY A 211 10.94 -4.48 -25.16
CA GLY A 211 11.00 -5.93 -25.27
C GLY A 211 9.97 -6.72 -24.45
N GLY A 212 8.85 -6.09 -24.08
CA GLY A 212 7.71 -6.73 -23.42
C GLY A 212 7.68 -6.56 -21.90
N PHE A 213 6.49 -6.62 -21.32
CA PHE A 213 6.25 -6.32 -19.92
C PHE A 213 5.64 -7.51 -19.14
N ALA A 214 5.56 -8.70 -19.72
CA ALA A 214 4.89 -9.83 -19.05
C ALA A 214 5.66 -10.34 -17.81
N GLU A 215 6.98 -10.50 -17.90
CA GLU A 215 7.82 -10.85 -16.74
C GLU A 215 7.99 -9.69 -15.77
N PRO A 216 8.28 -8.44 -16.20
CA PRO A 216 8.22 -7.26 -15.36
C PRO A 216 6.91 -7.12 -14.58
N LEU A 217 5.77 -7.40 -15.19
CA LEU A 217 4.46 -7.34 -14.53
C LEU A 217 4.33 -8.36 -13.38
N ARG A 218 4.88 -9.56 -13.53
CA ARG A 218 4.90 -10.56 -12.44
C ARG A 218 5.73 -10.06 -11.26
N ARG A 219 6.92 -9.53 -11.53
CA ARG A 219 7.78 -8.95 -10.49
C ARG A 219 7.14 -7.74 -9.81
N LEU A 220 6.47 -6.90 -10.58
CA LEU A 220 5.73 -5.75 -10.05
C LEU A 220 4.59 -6.18 -9.11
N ARG A 221 3.88 -7.27 -9.45
CA ARG A 221 2.88 -7.87 -8.57
C ARG A 221 3.49 -8.34 -7.24
N ASP A 222 4.65 -8.98 -7.32
CA ASP A 222 5.34 -9.49 -6.13
C ASP A 222 5.77 -8.31 -5.22
N THR A 223 6.34 -7.25 -5.80
CA THR A 223 6.65 -5.98 -5.10
C THR A 223 5.40 -5.37 -4.46
N ALA A 224 4.28 -5.27 -5.20
CA ALA A 224 3.01 -4.76 -4.69
C ALA A 224 2.48 -5.57 -3.50
N THR A 225 2.62 -6.87 -3.57
CA THR A 225 2.19 -7.82 -2.54
C THR A 225 3.00 -7.65 -1.25
N VAL A 226 4.33 -7.58 -1.36
CA VAL A 226 5.22 -7.35 -0.22
C VAL A 226 4.97 -5.97 0.40
N ALA A 227 4.79 -4.94 -0.42
CA ALA A 227 4.53 -3.59 0.05
C ALA A 227 3.21 -3.48 0.84
N VAL A 228 2.13 -4.10 0.37
CA VAL A 228 0.86 -4.10 1.12
C VAL A 228 0.94 -4.97 2.38
N ALA A 229 1.71 -6.07 2.35
CA ALA A 229 1.95 -6.90 3.53
C ALA A 229 2.67 -6.12 4.65
N ALA A 230 3.63 -5.27 4.31
CA ALA A 230 4.30 -4.39 5.26
C ALA A 230 3.32 -3.40 5.93
N GLU A 231 2.44 -2.78 5.15
CA GLU A 231 1.38 -1.91 5.68
C GLU A 231 0.44 -2.69 6.63
N GLN A 232 0.05 -3.92 6.26
CA GLN A 232 -0.81 -4.78 7.07
C GLN A 232 -0.17 -5.16 8.41
N VAL A 233 1.11 -5.51 8.42
CA VAL A 233 1.88 -5.84 9.64
C VAL A 233 1.92 -4.63 10.58
N GLY A 234 2.22 -3.44 10.06
CA GLY A 234 2.23 -2.21 10.84
C GLY A 234 0.87 -1.91 11.46
N ALA A 235 -0.20 -2.01 10.67
CA ALA A 235 -1.57 -1.77 11.12
C ALA A 235 -2.04 -2.81 12.16
N ALA A 236 -1.75 -4.10 11.95
CA ALA A 236 -2.09 -5.18 12.88
C ALA A 236 -1.41 -4.98 14.24
N ALA A 237 -0.12 -4.66 14.24
CA ALA A 237 0.64 -4.38 15.46
C ALA A 237 0.02 -3.20 16.23
N ARG A 238 -0.35 -2.11 15.53
CA ARG A 238 -0.96 -0.94 16.19
C ARG A 238 -2.37 -1.22 16.69
N ALA A 239 -3.18 -1.97 15.95
CA ALA A 239 -4.50 -2.39 16.40
C ALA A 239 -4.42 -3.17 17.72
N LEU A 240 -3.45 -4.08 17.86
CA LEU A 240 -3.19 -4.79 19.10
C LEU A 240 -2.76 -3.86 20.24
N GLU A 241 -1.79 -2.95 20.00
CA GLU A 241 -1.32 -1.99 21.00
C GLU A 241 -2.49 -1.14 21.55
N LEU A 242 -3.29 -0.56 20.66
CA LEU A 242 -4.46 0.26 21.04
C LEU A 242 -5.49 -0.56 21.84
N THR A 243 -5.68 -1.82 21.46
CA THR A 243 -6.58 -2.74 22.16
C THR A 243 -6.08 -3.04 23.57
N VAL A 244 -4.79 -3.30 23.73
CA VAL A 244 -4.15 -3.53 25.04
C VAL A 244 -4.25 -2.27 25.89
N GLU A 245 -3.98 -1.09 25.34
CA GLU A 245 -4.11 0.21 26.04
C GLU A 245 -5.55 0.44 26.53
N TYR A 246 -6.52 0.24 25.66
CA TYR A 246 -7.94 0.38 26.00
C TYR A 246 -8.36 -0.59 27.11
N THR A 247 -7.99 -1.88 27.02
CA THR A 247 -8.38 -2.88 28.02
C THR A 247 -7.76 -2.66 29.40
N LYS A 248 -6.63 -1.95 29.50
CA LYS A 248 -6.01 -1.52 30.76
C LYS A 248 -6.79 -0.36 31.42
N GLN A 249 -7.44 0.48 30.62
CA GLN A 249 -8.16 1.67 31.09
C GLN A 249 -9.64 1.39 31.34
N ARG A 250 -10.31 0.65 30.46
CA ARG A 250 -11.74 0.35 30.55
C ARG A 250 -12.05 -0.54 31.75
N ARG A 251 -12.95 -0.09 32.59
CA ARG A 251 -13.37 -0.83 33.80
C ARG A 251 -14.77 -1.40 33.62
N GLN A 252 -14.93 -2.68 33.99
CA GLN A 252 -16.21 -3.37 34.16
C GLN A 252 -16.09 -4.36 35.31
N PHE A 253 -17.19 -4.65 35.99
CA PHE A 253 -17.19 -5.56 37.14
C PHE A 253 -16.16 -5.17 38.21
N GLY A 254 -16.00 -3.86 38.47
CA GLY A 254 -15.11 -3.30 39.47
C GLY A 254 -13.61 -3.29 39.16
N ARG A 255 -13.17 -3.78 37.98
CA ARG A 255 -11.74 -3.85 37.60
C ARG A 255 -11.50 -3.55 36.10
N PRO A 256 -10.26 -3.27 35.67
CA PRO A 256 -9.93 -3.15 34.26
C PRO A 256 -10.29 -4.43 33.50
N ILE A 257 -10.87 -4.29 32.31
CA ILE A 257 -11.28 -5.49 31.53
C ILE A 257 -10.08 -6.33 31.07
N GLY A 258 -8.91 -5.74 30.88
CA GLY A 258 -7.66 -6.46 30.60
C GLY A 258 -7.15 -7.33 31.76
N SER A 259 -7.77 -7.27 32.96
CA SER A 259 -7.46 -8.19 34.05
C SER A 259 -8.13 -9.55 33.91
N PHE A 260 -9.14 -9.68 33.05
CA PHE A 260 -9.81 -10.97 32.80
C PHE A 260 -8.95 -11.85 31.90
N GLN A 261 -8.72 -13.09 32.32
CA GLN A 261 -7.80 -14.02 31.66
C GLN A 261 -8.25 -14.34 30.21
N ALA A 262 -9.56 -14.51 29.99
CA ALA A 262 -10.10 -14.76 28.66
C ALA A 262 -9.74 -13.62 27.67
N LEU A 263 -9.72 -12.34 28.09
CA LEU A 263 -9.34 -11.24 27.21
C LEU A 263 -7.82 -11.17 27.01
N LYS A 264 -7.03 -11.52 28.04
CA LYS A 264 -5.57 -11.62 27.91
C LYS A 264 -5.17 -12.68 26.88
N HIS A 265 -5.83 -13.85 26.90
CA HIS A 265 -5.56 -14.93 25.95
C HIS A 265 -5.86 -14.48 24.51
N ARG A 266 -7.00 -13.84 24.27
CA ARG A 266 -7.33 -13.29 22.95
C ARG A 266 -6.27 -12.32 22.43
N MET A 267 -5.81 -11.38 23.28
CA MET A 267 -4.74 -10.44 22.89
C MET A 267 -3.39 -11.15 22.69
N ALA A 268 -3.10 -12.20 23.44
CA ALA A 268 -1.90 -13.02 23.25
C ALA A 268 -1.96 -13.79 21.92
N ASP A 269 -3.13 -14.33 21.55
CA ASP A 269 -3.33 -14.98 20.24
C ASP A 269 -3.12 -13.99 19.10
N VAL A 270 -3.66 -12.76 19.20
CA VAL A 270 -3.38 -11.69 18.21
C VAL A 270 -1.89 -11.39 18.11
N HIS A 271 -1.17 -11.35 19.25
CA HIS A 271 0.28 -11.13 19.24
C HIS A 271 1.02 -12.21 18.46
N VAL A 272 0.66 -13.49 18.66
CA VAL A 272 1.24 -14.60 17.88
C VAL A 272 1.02 -14.42 16.39
N HIS A 273 -0.18 -14.04 15.96
CA HIS A 273 -0.48 -13.76 14.55
C HIS A 273 0.35 -12.59 13.99
N VAL A 274 0.52 -11.52 14.77
CA VAL A 274 1.34 -10.36 14.36
C VAL A 274 2.81 -10.76 14.19
N GLU A 275 3.38 -11.56 15.09
CA GLU A 275 4.77 -12.01 14.99
C GLU A 275 4.96 -13.03 13.85
N ALA A 276 3.98 -13.89 13.60
CA ALA A 276 3.99 -14.77 12.42
C ALA A 276 3.95 -13.97 11.11
N ALA A 277 3.15 -12.89 11.06
CA ALA A 277 3.08 -11.99 9.91
C ALA A 277 4.41 -11.24 9.67
N ARG A 278 5.09 -10.80 10.74
CA ARG A 278 6.44 -10.21 10.62
C ARG A 278 7.44 -11.19 10.02
N SER A 279 7.40 -12.44 10.49
CA SER A 279 8.29 -13.49 9.98
C SER A 279 8.02 -13.82 8.52
N ALA A 280 6.75 -13.86 8.10
CA ALA A 280 6.36 -14.09 6.71
C ALA A 280 6.80 -12.92 5.80
N LEU A 281 6.61 -11.67 6.24
CA LEU A 281 7.10 -10.48 5.53
C LEU A 281 8.63 -10.50 5.39
N TYR A 282 9.33 -10.85 6.47
CA TYR A 282 10.79 -10.99 6.45
C TYR A 282 11.24 -12.01 5.40
N ALA A 283 10.64 -13.21 5.38
CA ALA A 283 10.96 -14.23 4.39
C ALA A 283 10.74 -13.73 2.95
N ALA A 284 9.62 -13.05 2.70
CA ALA A 284 9.34 -12.48 1.37
C ALA A 284 10.34 -11.41 0.93
N LEU A 285 10.88 -10.62 1.87
CA LEU A 285 11.89 -9.60 1.57
C LEU A 285 13.28 -10.18 1.32
N VAL A 286 13.63 -11.28 1.99
CA VAL A 286 14.96 -11.89 1.91
C VAL A 286 15.05 -12.89 0.75
N ASP A 287 14.09 -13.81 0.67
CA ASP A 287 14.10 -14.88 -0.31
C ASP A 287 13.58 -14.41 -1.68
N GLY A 288 12.56 -13.53 -1.68
CA GLY A 288 12.00 -12.93 -2.88
C GLY A 288 11.37 -13.94 -3.85
N ASP A 289 11.19 -15.19 -3.40
CA ASP A 289 10.56 -16.21 -4.23
C ASP A 289 9.03 -16.09 -4.20
N PRO A 290 8.32 -16.55 -5.24
CA PRO A 290 6.87 -16.41 -5.33
C PRO A 290 6.09 -17.10 -4.20
N GLU A 291 6.62 -18.17 -3.58
CA GLU A 291 5.97 -18.88 -2.50
C GLU A 291 6.05 -18.08 -1.20
N ALA A 292 7.21 -17.50 -0.88
CA ALA A 292 7.38 -16.61 0.27
C ALA A 292 6.50 -15.35 0.12
N VAL A 293 6.43 -14.75 -1.07
CA VAL A 293 5.56 -13.61 -1.36
C VAL A 293 4.08 -13.95 -1.17
N LEU A 294 3.64 -15.11 -1.67
CA LEU A 294 2.27 -15.59 -1.48
C LEU A 294 1.96 -15.85 -0.01
N THR A 295 2.89 -16.48 0.71
CA THR A 295 2.78 -16.73 2.15
C THR A 295 2.62 -15.41 2.91
N ALA A 296 3.43 -14.39 2.61
CA ALA A 296 3.30 -13.08 3.21
C ALA A 296 1.92 -12.45 2.92
N LYS A 297 1.41 -12.56 1.68
CA LYS A 297 0.07 -12.08 1.31
C LYS A 297 -1.03 -12.65 2.19
N VAL A 298 -0.99 -13.98 2.41
CA VAL A 298 -2.01 -14.69 3.20
C VAL A 298 -1.86 -14.36 4.68
N VAL A 299 -0.67 -14.62 5.24
CA VAL A 299 -0.43 -14.53 6.69
C VAL A 299 -0.58 -13.10 7.20
N CYS A 300 -0.05 -12.09 6.48
CA CYS A 300 -0.18 -10.69 6.89
C CYS A 300 -1.62 -10.19 6.77
N GLY A 301 -2.33 -10.59 5.71
CA GLY A 301 -3.75 -10.26 5.53
C GLY A 301 -4.63 -10.83 6.62
N GLU A 302 -4.46 -12.13 6.95
CA GLU A 302 -5.21 -12.80 8.01
C GLU A 302 -4.89 -12.24 9.39
N ALA A 303 -3.61 -11.97 9.69
CA ALA A 303 -3.20 -11.37 10.96
C ALA A 303 -3.84 -9.99 11.16
N PHE A 304 -3.87 -9.15 10.12
CA PHE A 304 -4.50 -7.85 10.22
C PHE A 304 -6.02 -7.93 10.34
N ALA A 305 -6.67 -8.80 9.57
CA ALA A 305 -8.11 -9.03 9.68
C ALA A 305 -8.49 -9.52 11.09
N HIS A 306 -7.72 -10.47 11.64
CA HIS A 306 -7.92 -10.97 13.00
C HIS A 306 -7.70 -9.88 14.05
N ALA A 307 -6.58 -9.14 13.99
CA ALA A 307 -6.29 -8.06 14.92
C ALA A 307 -7.36 -6.97 14.90
N ALA A 308 -7.85 -6.59 13.72
CA ALA A 308 -8.90 -5.60 13.59
C ALA A 308 -10.25 -6.09 14.12
N ALA A 309 -10.61 -7.36 13.88
CA ALA A 309 -11.82 -7.97 14.43
C ALA A 309 -11.79 -8.04 15.95
N GLU A 310 -10.66 -8.44 16.54
CA GLU A 310 -10.44 -8.46 17.99
C GLU A 310 -10.47 -7.04 18.59
N MET A 311 -9.93 -6.06 17.89
CA MET A 311 -10.02 -4.66 18.27
C MET A 311 -11.48 -4.21 18.36
N ILE A 312 -12.31 -4.48 17.34
CA ILE A 312 -13.75 -4.18 17.38
C ILE A 312 -14.42 -4.85 18.58
N GLN A 313 -14.18 -6.15 18.76
CA GLN A 313 -14.83 -6.95 19.80
C GLN A 313 -14.45 -6.45 21.22
N LEU A 314 -13.17 -6.17 21.47
CA LEU A 314 -12.66 -5.82 22.80
C LEU A 314 -12.95 -4.36 23.18
N HIS A 315 -13.17 -3.46 22.22
CA HIS A 315 -13.64 -2.10 22.48
C HIS A 315 -15.18 -2.04 22.68
N GLY A 316 -15.91 -3.02 22.17
CA GLY A 316 -17.38 -3.05 22.26
C GLY A 316 -18.05 -1.97 21.43
N GLY A 317 -19.21 -1.47 21.86
CA GLY A 317 -20.05 -0.57 21.06
C GLY A 317 -19.36 0.71 20.55
N ILE A 318 -18.37 1.25 21.25
CA ILE A 318 -17.65 2.44 20.78
C ILE A 318 -16.86 2.16 19.47
N ALA A 319 -16.39 0.93 19.27
CA ALA A 319 -15.57 0.56 18.15
C ALA A 319 -16.26 0.71 16.78
N ILE A 320 -17.59 0.66 16.75
CA ILE A 320 -18.38 0.80 15.50
C ILE A 320 -18.90 2.22 15.29
N THR A 321 -18.58 3.15 16.18
CA THR A 321 -18.97 4.56 16.05
C THR A 321 -17.86 5.39 15.40
N TRP A 322 -18.22 6.54 14.83
CA TRP A 322 -17.24 7.49 14.28
C TRP A 322 -16.41 8.21 15.36
N GLU A 323 -16.71 8.01 16.64
CA GLU A 323 -15.93 8.57 17.75
C GLU A 323 -14.63 7.81 18.01
N HIS A 324 -14.49 6.61 17.48
CA HIS A 324 -13.31 5.74 17.66
C HIS A 324 -12.74 5.23 16.33
N ASP A 325 -11.44 4.97 16.30
CA ASP A 325 -10.75 4.59 15.05
C ASP A 325 -10.79 3.08 14.74
N ALA A 326 -11.27 2.24 15.65
CA ALA A 326 -11.27 0.79 15.47
C ALA A 326 -11.94 0.35 14.15
N HIS A 327 -13.07 0.99 13.78
CA HIS A 327 -13.73 0.68 12.51
C HIS A 327 -12.90 1.05 11.27
N LEU A 328 -11.97 2.00 11.38
CA LEU A 328 -11.06 2.36 10.29
C LEU A 328 -10.00 1.27 10.08
N TYR A 329 -9.45 0.71 11.16
CA TYR A 329 -8.58 -0.47 11.07
C TYR A 329 -9.30 -1.66 10.46
N PHE A 330 -10.55 -1.92 10.86
CA PHE A 330 -11.36 -2.99 10.30
C PHE A 330 -11.61 -2.80 8.80
N LYS A 331 -11.98 -1.60 8.37
CA LYS A 331 -12.19 -1.25 6.96
C LYS A 331 -10.90 -1.38 6.13
N ARG A 332 -9.76 -0.90 6.67
CA ARG A 332 -8.45 -1.03 6.05
C ARG A 332 -8.05 -2.50 5.90
N ALA A 333 -8.27 -3.34 6.93
CA ALA A 333 -7.96 -4.77 6.87
C ALA A 333 -8.69 -5.45 5.71
N HIS A 334 -10.00 -5.22 5.57
CA HIS A 334 -10.79 -5.80 4.49
C HIS A 334 -10.43 -5.24 3.11
N GLY A 335 -10.16 -3.94 3.01
CA GLY A 335 -9.74 -3.30 1.76
C GLY A 335 -8.40 -3.83 1.25
N THR A 336 -7.41 -3.96 2.15
CA THR A 336 -6.05 -4.42 1.78
C THR A 336 -5.97 -5.93 1.54
N ALA A 337 -6.85 -6.73 2.14
CA ALA A 337 -6.89 -8.18 1.90
C ALA A 337 -7.13 -8.51 0.42
N LEU A 338 -8.00 -7.75 -0.24
CA LEU A 338 -8.35 -7.95 -1.65
C LEU A 338 -7.47 -7.16 -2.63
N LEU A 339 -6.77 -6.13 -2.16
CA LEU A 339 -5.91 -5.32 -3.00
C LEU A 339 -4.76 -6.17 -3.55
N PHE A 340 -4.51 -6.06 -4.85
CA PHE A 340 -3.53 -6.85 -5.59
C PHE A 340 -3.84 -8.35 -5.69
N GLY A 341 -5.11 -8.72 -5.59
CA GLY A 341 -5.62 -10.07 -5.80
C GLY A 341 -6.11 -10.75 -4.53
N ASP A 342 -7.12 -11.60 -4.69
CA ASP A 342 -7.65 -12.43 -3.62
C ASP A 342 -6.67 -13.57 -3.30
N PRO A 343 -6.19 -13.71 -2.06
CA PRO A 343 -5.30 -14.80 -1.66
C PRO A 343 -5.92 -16.19 -1.87
N GLY A 344 -7.25 -16.34 -1.72
CA GLY A 344 -7.94 -17.60 -1.97
C GLY A 344 -7.84 -18.08 -3.43
N LEU A 345 -7.85 -17.15 -4.40
CA LEU A 345 -7.63 -17.45 -5.80
C LEU A 345 -6.16 -17.76 -6.13
N ALA A 346 -5.23 -17.26 -5.36
CA ALA A 346 -3.81 -17.52 -5.55
C ALA A 346 -3.40 -18.90 -5.03
N LEU A 347 -4.03 -19.40 -3.96
CA LEU A 347 -3.80 -20.73 -3.39
C LEU A 347 -4.46 -21.87 -4.19
N SER A 348 -5.40 -21.57 -5.08
CA SER A 348 -6.12 -22.56 -5.89
C SER A 348 -5.41 -22.94 -7.20
N ARG A 349 -4.14 -22.56 -7.38
CA ARG A 349 -3.27 -22.87 -8.53
C ARG A 349 -2.23 -23.98 -8.16
#